data_3b0f5a83a661e022c17af39b1a157a15
#
_entry.id   3b0f5a83a661e022c17af39b1a157a15
#
_cell.length_a   1.000
_cell.length_b   1.000
_cell.length_c   1.000
_cell.angle_alpha   90.00
_cell.angle_beta   90.00
_cell.angle_gamma   90.00
#
_symmetry.space_group_name_H-M   'P 1'
#
loop_
_entity.id
_entity.type
_entity.pdbx_description
1 polymer ?
#
loop_
_entity_poly.entity_id
_entity_poly.type
_entity_poly.pdbx_seq_one_letter_code
_entity_poly.pdbx_strand_id
1 'polypeptide(L)'
;MSRVRERIAASRRGADSLPSPNIWRWPEVYEVENRAQDVTGALWRTLAELVDWAGRDVVDIGCGSGFHLPRFAETARRVTGVEPHEPLVRLAGSRMADNPAVTVVAGSAQRIPLPDASVAVAHARTAYFFGPGCEPGLVEADRVLAPGGVLAIVDLDVRHRPYGKWMRADLPSYDAGATDRFFADAGFECRRVETRWRFETRADLEAVLGIEFSASVAARAVAEVVGLSFPVGYRVLTRRRPTGLIVT
;
A
#
# COMPACT_ATOMS: atom_id res chain seq x y z
N MET A 1 8.29 -15.86 14.07
CA MET A 1 8.03 -14.40 14.29
C MET A 1 7.01 -13.98 13.25
N SER A 2 6.04 -13.13 13.61
CA SER A 2 5.06 -12.58 12.63
C SER A 2 5.77 -11.73 11.59
N ARG A 3 5.40 -11.88 10.34
CA ARG A 3 6.00 -11.19 9.17
C ARG A 3 5.75 -9.68 9.21
N VAL A 4 4.62 -9.27 9.76
CA VAL A 4 4.31 -7.86 10.01
C VAL A 4 5.25 -7.28 11.08
N ARG A 5 5.68 -8.08 12.08
CA ARG A 5 6.73 -7.69 13.03
C ARG A 5 8.09 -7.46 12.35
N GLU A 6 8.44 -8.26 11.33
CA GLU A 6 9.67 -8.09 10.57
C GLU A 6 9.66 -6.76 9.78
N ARG A 7 8.51 -6.41 9.19
CA ARG A 7 8.32 -5.13 8.45
C ARG A 7 8.47 -3.92 9.36
N ILE A 8 7.78 -3.91 10.52
CA ILE A 8 7.86 -2.80 11.49
C ILE A 8 9.26 -2.70 12.11
N ALA A 9 9.91 -3.82 12.42
CA ALA A 9 11.26 -3.82 12.96
C ALA A 9 12.32 -3.34 11.94
N ALA A 10 12.11 -3.59 10.65
CA ALA A 10 12.96 -3.10 9.57
C ALA A 10 12.77 -1.59 9.35
N SER A 11 11.53 -1.07 9.39
CA SER A 11 11.22 0.37 9.33
C SER A 11 12.01 1.15 10.39
N ARG A 12 12.04 0.66 11.63
CA ARG A 12 12.76 1.29 12.74
C ARG A 12 14.30 1.28 12.62
N ARG A 13 14.87 0.52 11.67
CA ARG A 13 16.32 0.41 11.48
C ARG A 13 16.86 1.20 10.29
N GLY A 14 16.02 1.99 9.61
CA GLY A 14 16.45 2.83 8.48
C GLY A 14 16.95 2.04 7.27
N ALA A 15 16.46 0.81 7.08
CA ALA A 15 16.81 0.01 5.91
C ALA A 15 16.30 0.68 4.63
N ASP A 16 17.11 0.67 3.56
CA ASP A 16 16.78 1.26 2.26
C ASP A 16 15.51 0.66 1.61
N SER A 17 15.12 -0.53 2.02
CA SER A 17 13.85 -1.16 1.67
C SER A 17 13.29 -1.95 2.86
N LEU A 18 11.96 -1.96 3.00
CA LEU A 18 11.30 -2.81 3.97
C LEU A 18 11.01 -4.16 3.33
N PRO A 19 11.49 -5.28 3.92
CA PRO A 19 11.12 -6.60 3.43
C PRO A 19 9.61 -6.78 3.41
N SER A 20 9.06 -7.31 2.32
CA SER A 20 7.67 -7.70 2.20
C SER A 20 7.59 -9.23 2.03
N PRO A 21 7.80 -10.00 3.12
CA PRO A 21 7.99 -11.44 3.03
C PRO A 21 6.77 -12.19 2.47
N ASN A 22 5.58 -11.62 2.55
CA ASN A 22 4.36 -12.21 2.00
C ASN A 22 4.48 -12.34 0.48
N ILE A 23 4.56 -11.22 -0.22
CA ILE A 23 4.62 -11.18 -1.68
C ILE A 23 5.97 -11.72 -2.21
N TRP A 24 7.08 -11.56 -1.46
CA TRP A 24 8.39 -12.05 -1.90
C TRP A 24 8.49 -13.57 -1.91
N ARG A 25 7.83 -14.26 -0.98
CA ARG A 25 7.92 -15.71 -0.80
C ARG A 25 6.73 -16.45 -1.39
N TRP A 26 5.57 -15.81 -1.50
CA TRP A 26 4.31 -16.40 -1.98
C TRP A 26 3.58 -15.47 -2.93
N PRO A 27 4.22 -15.05 -4.05
CA PRO A 27 3.61 -14.12 -5.00
C PRO A 27 2.27 -14.63 -5.53
N GLU A 28 2.10 -15.95 -5.72
CA GLU A 28 0.86 -16.54 -6.20
C GLU A 28 -0.28 -16.40 -5.18
N VAL A 29 0.01 -16.62 -3.88
CA VAL A 29 -0.98 -16.43 -2.80
C VAL A 29 -1.30 -14.96 -2.64
N TYR A 30 -0.31 -14.08 -2.80
CA TYR A 30 -0.53 -12.64 -2.76
C TYR A 30 -1.38 -12.14 -3.94
N GLU A 31 -1.34 -12.79 -5.10
CA GLU A 31 -2.26 -12.52 -6.22
C GLU A 31 -3.70 -12.94 -5.87
N VAL A 32 -3.89 -14.03 -5.14
CA VAL A 32 -5.21 -14.41 -4.59
C VAL A 32 -5.72 -13.34 -3.64
N GLU A 33 -4.86 -12.85 -2.75
CA GLU A 33 -5.18 -11.75 -1.84
C GLU A 33 -5.59 -10.48 -2.59
N ASN A 34 -4.82 -10.05 -3.58
CA ASN A 34 -5.12 -8.87 -4.39
C ASN A 34 -6.49 -8.98 -5.08
N ARG A 35 -6.84 -10.15 -5.61
CA ARG A 35 -8.16 -10.39 -6.21
C ARG A 35 -9.30 -10.40 -5.19
N ALA A 36 -9.02 -10.87 -3.98
CA ALA A 36 -10.01 -10.92 -2.89
C ALA A 36 -10.33 -9.53 -2.32
N GLN A 37 -9.37 -8.60 -2.39
CA GLN A 37 -9.50 -7.26 -1.80
C GLN A 37 -10.54 -6.40 -2.54
N ASP A 38 -11.19 -5.53 -1.78
CA ASP A 38 -12.06 -4.44 -2.27
C ASP A 38 -13.11 -4.86 -3.31
N VAL A 39 -13.73 -6.05 -3.12
CA VAL A 39 -14.74 -6.57 -4.07
C VAL A 39 -15.97 -5.67 -4.21
N THR A 40 -16.17 -4.73 -3.29
CA THR A 40 -17.22 -3.70 -3.40
C THR A 40 -16.77 -2.48 -4.20
N GLY A 41 -15.47 -2.34 -4.47
CA GLY A 41 -14.87 -1.16 -5.11
C GLY A 41 -14.88 0.10 -4.23
N ALA A 42 -15.20 -0.01 -2.94
CA ALA A 42 -15.35 1.14 -2.04
C ALA A 42 -14.02 1.88 -1.84
N LEU A 43 -12.93 1.15 -1.73
CA LEU A 43 -11.60 1.73 -1.56
C LEU A 43 -11.16 2.52 -2.81
N TRP A 44 -11.36 1.95 -4.01
CA TRP A 44 -11.03 2.62 -5.25
C TRP A 44 -11.90 3.86 -5.49
N ARG A 45 -13.20 3.82 -5.18
CA ARG A 45 -14.07 5.01 -5.25
C ARG A 45 -13.59 6.09 -4.30
N THR A 46 -13.30 5.73 -3.03
CA THR A 46 -12.77 6.69 -2.04
C THR A 46 -11.45 7.31 -2.52
N LEU A 47 -10.55 6.50 -3.08
CA LEU A 47 -9.28 7.02 -3.62
C LEU A 47 -9.52 8.00 -4.78
N ALA A 48 -10.43 7.67 -5.71
CA ALA A 48 -10.77 8.53 -6.84
C ALA A 48 -11.49 9.84 -6.43
N GLU A 49 -12.23 9.84 -5.33
CA GLU A 49 -12.82 11.06 -4.74
C GLU A 49 -11.77 12.00 -4.15
N LEU A 50 -10.68 11.44 -3.61
CA LEU A 50 -9.63 12.20 -2.92
C LEU A 50 -8.50 12.64 -3.84
N VAL A 51 -8.25 11.88 -4.91
CA VAL A 51 -7.10 12.04 -5.79
C VAL A 51 -7.53 11.92 -7.24
N ASP A 52 -7.30 12.97 -8.02
CA ASP A 52 -7.50 12.96 -9.46
C ASP A 52 -6.18 12.64 -10.17
N TRP A 53 -6.13 11.50 -10.86
CA TRP A 53 -4.97 11.09 -11.68
C TRP A 53 -5.26 11.07 -13.19
N ALA A 54 -6.46 11.44 -13.63
CA ALA A 54 -6.81 11.44 -15.04
C ALA A 54 -5.91 12.41 -15.84
N GLY A 55 -5.29 11.89 -16.90
CA GLY A 55 -4.36 12.64 -17.75
C GLY A 55 -3.05 13.07 -17.07
N ARG A 56 -2.74 12.54 -15.87
CA ARG A 56 -1.58 12.95 -15.07
C ARG A 56 -0.53 11.84 -14.99
N ASP A 57 0.70 12.21 -14.62
CA ASP A 57 1.76 11.26 -14.33
C ASP A 57 1.64 10.76 -12.87
N VAL A 58 1.69 9.45 -12.71
CA VAL A 58 1.52 8.74 -11.44
C VAL A 58 2.76 7.91 -11.14
N VAL A 59 3.20 7.89 -9.89
CA VAL A 59 4.13 6.88 -9.37
C VAL A 59 3.43 6.01 -8.34
N ASP A 60 3.56 4.68 -8.50
CA ASP A 60 3.11 3.68 -7.52
C ASP A 60 4.32 3.12 -6.78
N ILE A 61 4.47 3.50 -5.51
CA ILE A 61 5.64 3.21 -4.66
C ILE A 61 5.42 1.88 -3.95
N GLY A 62 6.27 0.89 -4.23
CA GLY A 62 6.09 -0.48 -3.76
C GLY A 62 5.00 -1.19 -4.55
N CYS A 63 5.05 -1.10 -5.89
CA CYS A 63 3.99 -1.61 -6.77
C CYS A 63 3.86 -3.15 -6.77
N GLY A 64 4.80 -3.87 -6.12
CA GLY A 64 4.76 -5.32 -6.02
C GLY A 64 4.76 -6.00 -7.39
N SER A 65 3.82 -6.92 -7.59
CA SER A 65 3.61 -7.63 -8.87
C SER A 65 2.93 -6.76 -9.95
N GLY A 66 2.71 -5.47 -9.69
CA GLY A 66 2.05 -4.55 -10.61
C GLY A 66 0.54 -4.72 -10.70
N PHE A 67 -0.10 -5.40 -9.74
CA PHE A 67 -1.53 -5.72 -9.78
C PHE A 67 -2.43 -4.48 -9.93
N HIS A 68 -2.06 -3.36 -9.32
CA HIS A 68 -2.84 -2.13 -9.34
C HIS A 68 -2.48 -1.16 -10.48
N LEU A 69 -1.35 -1.36 -11.17
CA LEU A 69 -0.90 -0.47 -12.24
C LEU A 69 -1.91 -0.32 -13.39
N PRO A 70 -2.60 -1.40 -13.86
CA PRO A 70 -3.62 -1.27 -14.90
C PRO A 70 -4.73 -0.29 -14.53
N ARG A 71 -5.13 -0.26 -13.26
CA ARG A 71 -6.21 0.60 -12.78
C ARG A 71 -5.88 2.10 -12.89
N PHE A 72 -4.64 2.47 -12.60
CA PHE A 72 -4.19 3.84 -12.84
C PHE A 72 -4.06 4.14 -14.34
N ALA A 73 -3.54 3.18 -15.10
CA ALA A 73 -3.29 3.34 -16.52
C ALA A 73 -4.56 3.47 -17.38
N GLU A 74 -5.75 3.15 -16.84
CA GLU A 74 -7.03 3.40 -17.53
C GLU A 74 -7.22 4.88 -17.90
N THR A 75 -6.72 5.81 -17.07
CA THR A 75 -6.95 7.24 -17.24
C THR A 75 -5.73 8.11 -17.05
N ALA A 76 -4.68 7.63 -16.38
CA ALA A 76 -3.44 8.38 -16.21
C ALA A 76 -2.71 8.58 -17.56
N ARG A 77 -1.93 9.66 -17.65
CA ARG A 77 -1.07 9.90 -18.82
C ARG A 77 0.10 8.91 -18.86
N ARG A 78 0.73 8.69 -17.71
CA ARG A 78 1.81 7.71 -17.49
C ARG A 78 1.73 7.17 -16.08
N VAL A 79 2.14 5.92 -15.92
CA VAL A 79 2.26 5.27 -14.62
C VAL A 79 3.65 4.69 -14.48
N THR A 80 4.36 5.03 -13.41
CA THR A 80 5.63 4.40 -13.07
C THR A 80 5.46 3.55 -11.81
N GLY A 81 5.61 2.23 -11.93
CA GLY A 81 5.70 1.33 -10.80
C GLY A 81 7.14 1.29 -10.29
N VAL A 82 7.34 1.51 -8.99
CA VAL A 82 8.65 1.44 -8.33
C VAL A 82 8.63 0.29 -7.33
N GLU A 83 9.57 -0.64 -7.45
CA GLU A 83 9.62 -1.85 -6.61
C GLU A 83 11.08 -2.20 -6.26
N PRO A 84 11.42 -2.44 -4.97
CA PRO A 84 12.79 -2.79 -4.60
C PRO A 84 13.17 -4.25 -4.87
N HIS A 85 12.20 -5.17 -5.01
CA HIS A 85 12.47 -6.60 -5.17
C HIS A 85 12.53 -6.97 -6.65
N GLU A 86 13.73 -7.23 -7.15
CA GLU A 86 13.99 -7.49 -8.56
C GLU A 86 13.10 -8.56 -9.23
N PRO A 87 12.77 -9.70 -8.57
CA PRO A 87 11.81 -10.64 -9.14
C PRO A 87 10.41 -10.03 -9.38
N LEU A 88 9.95 -9.15 -8.50
CA LEU A 88 8.67 -8.46 -8.66
C LEU A 88 8.73 -7.37 -9.71
N VAL A 89 9.86 -6.67 -9.87
CA VAL A 89 10.08 -5.72 -10.97
C VAL A 89 9.87 -6.43 -12.32
N ARG A 90 10.48 -7.62 -12.48
CA ARG A 90 10.30 -8.41 -13.72
C ARG A 90 8.86 -8.88 -13.91
N LEU A 91 8.21 -9.34 -12.83
CA LEU A 91 6.82 -9.80 -12.90
C LEU A 91 5.87 -8.66 -13.27
N ALA A 92 6.01 -7.50 -12.62
CA ALA A 92 5.22 -6.31 -12.91
C ALA A 92 5.50 -5.78 -14.33
N GLY A 93 6.76 -5.78 -14.76
CA GLY A 93 7.15 -5.42 -16.13
C GLY A 93 6.51 -6.33 -17.17
N SER A 94 6.54 -7.65 -16.95
CA SER A 94 5.87 -8.61 -17.83
C SER A 94 4.35 -8.42 -17.88
N ARG A 95 3.72 -8.13 -16.74
CA ARG A 95 2.29 -7.83 -16.65
C ARG A 95 1.89 -6.62 -17.50
N MET A 96 2.76 -5.62 -17.58
CA MET A 96 2.49 -4.34 -18.24
C MET A 96 3.15 -4.22 -19.62
N ALA A 97 3.73 -5.28 -20.15
CA ALA A 97 4.52 -5.27 -21.39
C ALA A 97 3.79 -4.67 -22.59
N ASP A 98 2.47 -4.89 -22.69
CA ASP A 98 1.64 -4.40 -23.79
C ASP A 98 1.04 -3.01 -23.54
N ASN A 99 1.34 -2.37 -22.40
CA ASN A 99 0.82 -1.04 -22.08
C ASN A 99 1.94 0.02 -22.10
N PRO A 100 2.08 0.80 -23.19
CA PRO A 100 3.16 1.77 -23.36
C PRO A 100 3.08 2.96 -22.38
N ALA A 101 1.94 3.15 -21.71
CA ALA A 101 1.78 4.19 -20.69
C ALA A 101 2.37 3.78 -19.34
N VAL A 102 2.78 2.51 -19.16
CA VAL A 102 3.29 2.00 -17.90
C VAL A 102 4.78 1.62 -18.01
N THR A 103 5.55 2.06 -17.04
CA THR A 103 6.96 1.65 -16.87
C THR A 103 7.15 1.11 -15.48
N VAL A 104 7.91 0.01 -15.34
CA VAL A 104 8.27 -0.54 -14.03
C VAL A 104 9.79 -0.45 -13.86
N VAL A 105 10.22 0.09 -12.72
CA VAL A 105 11.63 0.33 -12.44
C VAL A 105 12.02 -0.16 -11.05
N ALA A 106 13.27 -0.61 -10.93
CA ALA A 106 13.84 -0.94 -9.62
C ALA A 106 14.11 0.35 -8.83
N GLY A 107 13.66 0.37 -7.57
CA GLY A 107 13.84 1.52 -6.68
C GLY A 107 13.13 1.27 -5.35
N SER A 108 13.26 2.20 -4.42
CA SER A 108 12.63 2.11 -3.10
C SER A 108 11.87 3.39 -2.78
N ALA A 109 11.05 3.37 -1.70
CA ALA A 109 10.37 4.57 -1.22
C ALA A 109 11.34 5.69 -0.82
N GLN A 110 12.57 5.34 -0.43
CA GLN A 110 13.62 6.28 -0.05
C GLN A 110 14.50 6.75 -1.22
N ARG A 111 14.37 6.08 -2.39
CA ARG A 111 15.11 6.40 -3.61
C ARG A 111 14.25 6.05 -4.81
N ILE A 112 13.40 7.00 -5.19
CA ILE A 112 12.53 6.88 -6.36
C ILE A 112 13.33 7.34 -7.59
N PRO A 113 13.55 6.50 -8.60
CA PRO A 113 14.38 6.85 -9.76
C PRO A 113 13.62 7.73 -10.76
N LEU A 114 13.04 8.81 -10.28
CA LEU A 114 12.34 9.83 -11.05
C LEU A 114 12.92 11.21 -10.77
N PRO A 115 12.87 12.14 -11.74
CA PRO A 115 13.29 13.53 -11.54
C PRO A 115 12.45 14.24 -10.46
N ASP A 116 12.99 15.33 -9.92
CA ASP A 116 12.26 16.23 -9.03
C ASP A 116 11.02 16.80 -9.73
N ALA A 117 9.95 16.94 -8.98
CA ALA A 117 8.71 17.58 -9.44
C ALA A 117 8.15 16.99 -10.76
N SER A 118 8.30 15.69 -10.99
CA SER A 118 7.98 15.01 -12.25
C SER A 118 6.62 14.29 -12.26
N VAL A 119 5.98 14.09 -11.10
CA VAL A 119 4.70 13.40 -11.02
C VAL A 119 3.65 14.24 -10.29
N ALA A 120 2.39 14.09 -10.70
CA ALA A 120 1.27 14.76 -10.03
C ALA A 120 0.70 13.94 -8.88
N VAL A 121 0.86 12.61 -8.93
CA VAL A 121 0.36 11.68 -7.90
C VAL A 121 1.45 10.68 -7.54
N ALA A 122 1.72 10.57 -6.24
CA ALA A 122 2.46 9.47 -5.66
C ALA A 122 1.48 8.60 -4.85
N HIS A 123 1.42 7.32 -5.16
CA HIS A 123 0.58 6.36 -4.46
C HIS A 123 1.45 5.32 -3.78
N ALA A 124 1.01 4.83 -2.62
CA ALA A 124 1.57 3.65 -1.97
C ALA A 124 0.45 2.86 -1.31
N ARG A 125 0.42 1.55 -1.51
CA ARG A 125 -0.59 0.68 -0.91
C ARG A 125 0.07 -0.43 -0.09
N THR A 126 -0.19 -0.43 1.22
CA THR A 126 0.41 -1.39 2.18
C THR A 126 1.92 -1.57 2.00
N ALA A 127 2.61 -0.49 1.64
CA ALA A 127 4.03 -0.45 1.32
C ALA A 127 4.71 0.70 2.07
N TYR A 128 5.82 0.43 2.73
CA TYR A 128 6.75 1.35 3.40
C TYR A 128 6.15 2.32 4.45
N PHE A 129 5.04 3.01 4.15
CA PHE A 129 4.48 4.11 4.94
C PHE A 129 3.59 3.60 6.09
N PHE A 130 4.19 2.99 7.11
CA PHE A 130 3.46 2.38 8.23
C PHE A 130 3.42 3.24 9.51
N GLY A 131 4.02 4.43 9.50
CA GLY A 131 4.12 5.34 10.64
C GLY A 131 5.55 5.80 10.90
N PRO A 132 5.91 6.16 12.16
CA PRO A 132 7.24 6.64 12.48
C PRO A 132 8.36 5.76 11.94
N GLY A 133 9.36 6.38 11.31
CA GLY A 133 10.46 5.72 10.59
C GLY A 133 10.29 5.72 9.07
N CYS A 134 9.13 6.18 8.54
CA CYS A 134 8.95 6.34 7.09
C CYS A 134 9.30 7.75 6.58
N GLU A 135 9.83 8.63 7.42
CA GLU A 135 10.16 10.02 7.08
C GLU A 135 11.05 10.15 5.85
N PRO A 136 12.09 9.31 5.63
CA PRO A 136 12.89 9.40 4.41
C PRO A 136 12.08 9.19 3.14
N GLY A 137 11.10 8.29 3.16
CA GLY A 137 10.18 8.08 2.04
C GLY A 137 9.21 9.24 1.85
N LEU A 138 8.78 9.92 2.93
CA LEU A 138 7.96 11.11 2.81
C LEU A 138 8.72 12.25 2.13
N VAL A 139 9.99 12.44 2.48
CA VAL A 139 10.89 13.44 1.85
C VAL A 139 11.08 13.12 0.37
N GLU A 140 11.30 11.84 0.05
CA GLU A 140 11.53 11.42 -1.33
C GLU A 140 10.26 11.51 -2.19
N ALA A 141 9.09 11.17 -1.62
CA ALA A 141 7.81 11.39 -2.29
C ALA A 141 7.56 12.88 -2.56
N ASP A 142 7.87 13.76 -1.59
CA ASP A 142 7.78 15.21 -1.79
C ASP A 142 8.74 15.72 -2.88
N ARG A 143 9.94 15.13 -3.00
CA ARG A 143 10.90 15.50 -4.05
C ARG A 143 10.33 15.23 -5.45
N VAL A 144 9.76 14.05 -5.69
CA VAL A 144 9.25 13.67 -7.02
C VAL A 144 7.90 14.28 -7.36
N LEU A 145 7.08 14.66 -6.36
CA LEU A 145 5.80 15.31 -6.59
C LEU A 145 5.99 16.71 -7.17
N ALA A 146 5.23 17.05 -8.18
CA ALA A 146 5.11 18.43 -8.65
C ALA A 146 4.43 19.32 -7.59
N PRO A 147 4.63 20.66 -7.61
CA PRO A 147 3.85 21.58 -6.78
C PRO A 147 2.34 21.35 -6.94
N GLY A 148 1.62 21.21 -5.84
CA GLY A 148 0.20 20.86 -5.83
C GLY A 148 -0.12 19.38 -6.05
N GLY A 149 0.90 18.55 -6.29
CA GLY A 149 0.76 17.09 -6.38
C GLY A 149 0.34 16.44 -5.06
N VAL A 150 -0.13 15.23 -5.12
CA VAL A 150 -0.72 14.50 -3.98
C VAL A 150 0.05 13.22 -3.69
N LEU A 151 0.45 13.02 -2.43
CA LEU A 151 0.82 11.72 -1.89
C LEU A 151 -0.43 11.06 -1.31
N ALA A 152 -0.77 9.86 -1.80
CA ALA A 152 -1.86 9.04 -1.30
C ALA A 152 -1.31 7.71 -0.76
N ILE A 153 -1.54 7.44 0.52
CA ILE A 153 -1.14 6.21 1.19
C ILE A 153 -2.40 5.42 1.53
N VAL A 154 -2.47 4.18 1.08
CA VAL A 154 -3.54 3.24 1.41
C VAL A 154 -3.00 2.18 2.34
N ASP A 155 -3.57 2.07 3.53
CA ASP A 155 -3.13 1.10 4.53
C ASP A 155 -4.33 0.50 5.29
N LEU A 156 -4.13 -0.67 5.89
CA LEU A 156 -5.14 -1.37 6.67
C LEU A 156 -5.48 -0.60 7.96
N ASP A 157 -6.76 -0.51 8.29
CA ASP A 157 -7.19 0.08 9.56
C ASP A 157 -7.23 -0.99 10.66
N VAL A 158 -6.21 -0.99 11.52
CA VAL A 158 -6.11 -1.92 12.65
C VAL A 158 -7.25 -1.77 13.67
N ARG A 159 -8.02 -0.71 13.63
CA ARG A 159 -9.18 -0.50 14.52
C ARG A 159 -10.42 -1.21 14.01
N HIS A 160 -10.50 -1.49 12.71
CA HIS A 160 -11.65 -2.14 12.09
C HIS A 160 -11.65 -3.65 12.36
N ARG A 161 -12.83 -4.23 12.67
CA ARG A 161 -13.00 -5.67 12.91
C ARG A 161 -13.56 -6.37 11.66
N PRO A 162 -13.26 -7.65 11.44
CA PRO A 162 -12.43 -8.55 12.27
C PRO A 162 -10.93 -8.42 12.01
N TYR A 163 -10.50 -8.00 10.81
CA TYR A 163 -9.10 -8.02 10.38
C TYR A 163 -8.17 -7.25 11.33
N GLY A 164 -8.54 -6.04 11.71
CA GLY A 164 -7.75 -5.25 12.66
C GLY A 164 -7.62 -5.87 14.05
N LYS A 165 -8.61 -6.69 14.50
CA LYS A 165 -8.48 -7.49 15.72
C LYS A 165 -7.36 -8.51 15.59
N TRP A 166 -7.26 -9.20 14.46
CA TRP A 166 -6.21 -10.18 14.19
C TRP A 166 -4.84 -9.49 14.07
N MET A 167 -4.75 -8.37 13.36
CA MET A 167 -3.52 -7.56 13.30
C MET A 167 -3.02 -7.16 14.68
N ARG A 168 -3.88 -6.65 15.57
CA ARG A 168 -3.47 -6.26 16.93
C ARG A 168 -3.00 -7.46 17.76
N ALA A 169 -3.58 -8.65 17.56
CA ALA A 169 -3.11 -9.86 18.24
C ALA A 169 -1.70 -10.24 17.79
N ASP A 170 -1.37 -10.01 16.53
CA ASP A 170 -0.04 -10.29 15.98
C ASP A 170 0.98 -9.18 16.25
N LEU A 171 0.50 -7.95 16.46
CA LEU A 171 1.29 -6.74 16.64
C LEU A 171 0.95 -6.02 17.95
N PRO A 172 1.15 -6.65 19.12
CA PRO A 172 0.73 -6.08 20.39
C PRO A 172 1.43 -4.74 20.74
N SER A 173 2.58 -4.47 20.14
CA SER A 173 3.33 -3.21 20.32
C SER A 173 2.98 -2.11 19.30
N TYR A 174 2.07 -2.38 18.36
CA TYR A 174 1.65 -1.36 17.39
C TYR A 174 0.65 -0.40 18.04
N ASP A 175 1.03 0.88 18.10
CA ASP A 175 0.17 1.96 18.59
C ASP A 175 -0.50 2.69 17.43
N ALA A 176 -1.76 2.35 17.18
CA ALA A 176 -2.56 2.99 16.15
C ALA A 176 -2.80 4.49 16.43
N GLY A 177 -2.83 4.90 17.70
CA GLY A 177 -2.98 6.30 18.07
C GLY A 177 -1.73 7.11 17.76
N ALA A 178 -0.56 6.57 18.09
CA ALA A 178 0.71 7.21 17.76
C ALA A 178 0.92 7.31 16.25
N THR A 179 0.53 6.26 15.49
CA THR A 179 0.62 6.28 14.03
C THR A 179 -0.33 7.32 13.43
N ASP A 180 -1.57 7.43 13.92
CA ASP A 180 -2.51 8.44 13.43
C ASP A 180 -1.99 9.86 13.72
N ARG A 181 -1.46 10.11 14.93
CA ARG A 181 -0.85 11.40 15.28
C ARG A 181 0.34 11.73 14.39
N PHE A 182 1.24 10.77 14.16
CA PHE A 182 2.38 10.94 13.27
C PHE A 182 1.97 11.44 11.88
N PHE A 183 0.99 10.83 11.25
CA PHE A 183 0.52 11.27 9.94
C PHE A 183 -0.24 12.60 10.00
N ALA A 184 -1.02 12.86 11.04
CA ALA A 184 -1.69 14.14 11.23
C ALA A 184 -0.67 15.28 11.40
N ASP A 185 0.37 15.08 12.23
CA ASP A 185 1.46 16.05 12.44
C ASP A 185 2.29 16.27 11.15
N ALA A 186 2.40 15.25 10.31
CA ALA A 186 3.00 15.34 8.99
C ALA A 186 2.06 15.96 7.92
N GLY A 187 0.89 16.47 8.30
CA GLY A 187 -0.04 17.19 7.43
C GLY A 187 -0.95 16.28 6.56
N PHE A 188 -1.12 15.01 6.93
CA PHE A 188 -2.04 14.13 6.22
C PHE A 188 -3.47 14.24 6.73
N GLU A 189 -4.41 14.27 5.79
CA GLU A 189 -5.82 13.98 6.05
C GLU A 189 -6.06 12.47 5.95
N CYS A 190 -6.98 11.94 6.79
CA CYS A 190 -7.29 10.52 6.84
C CYS A 190 -8.78 10.27 6.56
N ARG A 191 -9.08 9.54 5.49
CA ARG A 191 -10.41 8.99 5.22
C ARG A 191 -10.41 7.49 5.53
N ARG A 192 -11.29 7.04 6.43
CA ARG A 192 -11.50 5.61 6.68
C ARG A 192 -12.62 5.08 5.81
N VAL A 193 -12.42 3.88 5.27
CA VAL A 193 -13.37 3.22 4.39
C VAL A 193 -13.46 1.74 4.75
N GLU A 194 -14.68 1.23 4.80
CA GLU A 194 -14.94 -0.20 4.90
C GLU A 194 -15.17 -0.78 3.52
N THR A 195 -14.55 -1.92 3.26
CA THR A 195 -14.80 -2.76 2.10
C THR A 195 -14.91 -4.23 2.53
N ARG A 196 -14.90 -5.14 1.57
CA ARG A 196 -14.93 -6.58 1.85
C ARG A 196 -13.84 -7.29 1.08
N TRP A 197 -13.24 -8.27 1.77
CA TRP A 197 -12.49 -9.31 1.10
C TRP A 197 -13.41 -10.50 0.86
N ARG A 198 -13.31 -11.09 -0.32
CA ARG A 198 -14.06 -12.27 -0.72
C ARG A 198 -13.18 -13.21 -1.52
N PHE A 199 -13.12 -14.45 -1.07
CA PHE A 199 -12.32 -15.52 -1.67
C PHE A 199 -13.21 -16.42 -2.50
N GLU A 200 -12.62 -17.09 -3.48
CA GLU A 200 -13.32 -18.06 -4.33
C GLU A 200 -13.48 -19.40 -3.59
N THR A 201 -12.45 -19.79 -2.84
CA THR A 201 -12.43 -21.07 -2.10
C THR A 201 -12.01 -20.88 -0.64
N ARG A 202 -12.33 -21.87 0.18
CA ARG A 202 -11.85 -21.91 1.57
C ARG A 202 -10.33 -22.04 1.64
N ALA A 203 -9.74 -22.79 0.73
CA ALA A 203 -8.28 -22.97 0.65
C ALA A 203 -7.59 -21.63 0.34
N ASP A 204 -8.14 -20.79 -0.53
CA ASP A 204 -7.63 -19.44 -0.81
C ASP A 204 -7.64 -18.56 0.44
N LEU A 205 -8.77 -18.55 1.16
CA LEU A 205 -8.90 -17.81 2.41
C LEU A 205 -7.86 -18.26 3.44
N GLU A 206 -7.68 -19.56 3.61
CA GLU A 206 -6.72 -20.15 4.54
C GLU A 206 -5.28 -19.82 4.12
N ALA A 207 -4.95 -19.93 2.86
CA ALA A 207 -3.64 -19.60 2.32
C ALA A 207 -3.29 -18.12 2.56
N VAL A 208 -4.20 -17.21 2.24
CA VAL A 208 -3.99 -15.76 2.42
C VAL A 208 -3.86 -15.41 3.90
N LEU A 209 -4.76 -15.85 4.77
CA LEU A 209 -4.64 -15.60 6.21
C LEU A 209 -3.35 -16.23 6.79
N GLY A 210 -2.88 -17.34 6.20
CA GLY A 210 -1.63 -18.01 6.58
C GLY A 210 -0.37 -17.23 6.22
N ILE A 211 -0.39 -16.43 5.15
CA ILE A 211 0.74 -15.55 4.83
C ILE A 211 0.68 -14.21 5.57
N GLU A 212 -0.52 -13.75 5.94
CA GLU A 212 -0.71 -12.48 6.62
C GLU A 212 -0.37 -12.54 8.12
N PHE A 213 -0.70 -13.63 8.80
CA PHE A 213 -0.61 -13.74 10.24
C PHE A 213 0.33 -14.86 10.72
N SER A 214 0.71 -14.81 11.99
CA SER A 214 1.35 -15.95 12.65
C SER A 214 0.40 -17.15 12.67
N ALA A 215 0.95 -18.36 12.74
CA ALA A 215 0.14 -19.58 12.65
C ALA A 215 -1.03 -19.62 13.65
N SER A 216 -0.82 -19.14 14.89
CA SER A 216 -1.87 -19.13 15.92
C SER A 216 -2.97 -18.10 15.63
N VAL A 217 -2.62 -16.94 15.09
CA VAL A 217 -3.58 -15.89 14.71
C VAL A 217 -4.31 -16.28 13.43
N ALA A 218 -3.60 -16.81 12.44
CA ALA A 218 -4.19 -17.34 11.20
C ALA A 218 -5.23 -18.42 11.48
N ALA A 219 -4.91 -19.42 12.31
CA ALA A 219 -5.85 -20.47 12.67
C ALA A 219 -7.13 -19.92 13.34
N ARG A 220 -6.97 -18.93 14.22
CA ARG A 220 -8.11 -18.24 14.85
C ARG A 220 -8.93 -17.45 13.83
N ALA A 221 -8.26 -16.68 12.95
CA ALA A 221 -8.92 -15.90 11.92
C ALA A 221 -9.74 -16.80 10.98
N VAL A 222 -9.15 -17.92 10.54
CA VAL A 222 -9.82 -18.93 9.74
C VAL A 222 -11.07 -19.46 10.46
N ALA A 223 -10.97 -19.81 11.76
CA ALA A 223 -12.10 -20.31 12.54
C ALA A 223 -13.21 -19.26 12.77
N GLU A 224 -12.86 -17.97 12.87
CA GLU A 224 -13.81 -16.87 13.07
C GLU A 224 -14.56 -16.49 11.78
N VAL A 225 -14.00 -16.79 10.59
CA VAL A 225 -14.66 -16.44 9.33
C VAL A 225 -15.69 -17.49 8.94
N VAL A 226 -16.96 -17.07 8.97
CA VAL A 226 -18.07 -17.86 8.43
C VAL A 226 -18.19 -17.58 6.93
N GLY A 227 -18.14 -18.65 6.12
CA GLY A 227 -18.15 -18.53 4.65
C GLY A 227 -16.81 -18.08 4.08
N LEU A 228 -16.84 -17.27 3.01
CA LEU A 228 -15.67 -16.90 2.20
C LEU A 228 -15.42 -15.39 2.17
N SER A 229 -16.06 -14.62 3.05
CA SER A 229 -15.99 -13.15 2.99
C SER A 229 -16.06 -12.53 4.37
N PHE A 230 -15.32 -11.43 4.55
CA PHE A 230 -15.37 -10.63 5.78
C PHE A 230 -15.11 -9.13 5.47
N PRO A 231 -15.61 -8.21 6.33
CA PRO A 231 -15.34 -6.79 6.18
C PRO A 231 -13.89 -6.47 6.56
N VAL A 232 -13.30 -5.51 5.85
CA VAL A 232 -11.96 -4.99 6.11
C VAL A 232 -12.00 -3.47 6.05
N GLY A 233 -11.40 -2.83 7.06
CA GLY A 233 -11.23 -1.39 7.07
C GLY A 233 -9.89 -0.99 6.48
N TYR A 234 -9.92 0.08 5.72
CA TYR A 234 -8.73 0.78 5.23
C TYR A 234 -8.73 2.22 5.68
N ARG A 235 -7.57 2.81 5.74
CA ARG A 235 -7.35 4.25 5.83
C ARG A 235 -6.67 4.72 4.55
N VAL A 236 -7.23 5.78 3.97
CA VAL A 236 -6.64 6.51 2.85
C VAL A 236 -6.11 7.82 3.42
N LEU A 237 -4.81 7.96 3.42
CA LEU A 237 -4.10 9.13 3.92
C LEU A 237 -3.68 9.96 2.71
N THR A 238 -4.01 11.24 2.68
CA THR A 238 -3.64 12.12 1.58
C THR A 238 -2.96 13.38 2.09
N ARG A 239 -1.93 13.81 1.38
CA ARG A 239 -1.23 15.08 1.63
C ARG A 239 -0.87 15.74 0.31
N ARG A 240 -1.14 17.05 0.19
CA ARG A 240 -0.73 17.85 -0.96
C ARG A 240 0.63 18.47 -0.74
N ARG A 241 1.49 18.41 -1.76
CA ARG A 241 2.69 19.25 -1.80
C ARG A 241 2.28 20.72 -1.98
N PRO A 242 2.81 21.67 -1.20
CA PRO A 242 2.52 23.09 -1.38
C PRO A 242 2.82 23.59 -2.80
N THR A 243 2.01 24.51 -3.30
CA THR A 243 2.13 25.03 -4.67
C THR A 243 3.15 26.17 -4.83
N GLY A 244 3.68 26.73 -3.73
CA GLY A 244 4.63 27.83 -3.78
C GLY A 244 5.27 28.11 -2.43
N LEU A 245 6.26 29.01 -2.44
CA LEU A 245 6.80 29.60 -1.22
C LEU A 245 5.69 30.38 -0.51
N ILE A 246 5.36 30.00 0.72
CA ILE A 246 4.65 30.90 1.62
C ILE A 246 5.69 31.96 1.98
N VAL A 247 5.65 33.10 1.28
CA VAL A 247 6.38 34.29 1.73
C VAL A 247 5.58 34.84 2.90
N THR A 248 6.04 34.53 4.11
CA THR A 248 5.56 35.18 5.35
C THR A 248 6.27 36.51 5.54
#